data_a007852dc7528a551b05c2028572c252
#
_entry.id   a007852dc7528a551b05c2028572c252
#
_cell.length_a   1.000
_cell.length_b   1.000
_cell.length_c   1.000
_cell.angle_alpha   90.00
_cell.angle_beta   90.00
_cell.angle_gamma   90.00
#
_symmetry.space_group_name_H-M   'P 1'
#
loop_
_entity.id
_entity.type
_entity.pdbx_description
1 polymer ?
#
loop_
_entity_poly.entity_id
_entity_poly.type
_entity_poly.pdbx_seq_one_letter_code
_entity_poly.pdbx_strand_id
1 'polypeptide(L)'
;MNKILYLFSLLFSLTISSQDFQGQAFYKTQTAMDFGSWGDRMSAEQKKSMKERMKPFLEPVYILTFDKTKSIYQQEERLDAPGSGGGRGWGRMWASGGGPVYKDISTKKSLQSTEFMGKKFLISNDPNKIKWVMEKETKMIGNYLCFKATALVKKPKTMTSVWRQAEKDPKETKDKENMKESSAYTTSKKVEEVDEVIVNAEVETITAWYTTQIPVSHGPAEYGGLPGLILELTTDKTVMLCTKVVMNPEKKVQISEPTKGEFVSRSEFENIVEIKTKEMRDMWRGGRSKSIRKN
;
A
#
# COMPACT_ATOMS: atom_id res chain seq x y z
N MET A 1 -31.10 28.91 -48.87
CA MET A 1 -29.82 28.20 -48.94
C MET A 1 -28.86 28.60 -47.82
N ASN A 2 -28.73 29.87 -47.42
CA ASN A 2 -27.78 30.29 -46.38
C ASN A 2 -28.03 29.72 -44.95
N LYS A 3 -29.30 29.48 -44.55
CA LYS A 3 -29.63 28.92 -43.23
C LYS A 3 -29.14 27.47 -43.04
N ILE A 4 -29.13 26.67 -44.10
CA ILE A 4 -28.65 25.27 -44.07
C ILE A 4 -27.10 25.26 -43.97
N LEU A 5 -26.43 26.24 -44.59
CA LEU A 5 -24.99 26.36 -44.54
C LEU A 5 -24.50 26.69 -43.11
N TYR A 6 -25.23 27.54 -42.38
CA TYR A 6 -24.92 27.88 -40.98
C TYR A 6 -25.19 26.70 -40.05
N LEU A 7 -26.23 25.88 -40.32
CA LEU A 7 -26.51 24.69 -39.53
C LEU A 7 -25.40 23.63 -39.70
N PHE A 8 -24.84 23.50 -40.91
CA PHE A 8 -23.76 22.57 -41.20
C PHE A 8 -22.41 23.06 -40.62
N SER A 9 -22.18 24.38 -40.57
CA SER A 9 -21.02 24.98 -39.92
C SER A 9 -21.05 24.79 -38.38
N LEU A 10 -22.25 24.85 -37.78
CA LEU A 10 -22.42 24.64 -36.33
C LEU A 10 -22.20 23.17 -35.91
N LEU A 11 -22.52 22.22 -36.76
CA LEU A 11 -22.27 20.78 -36.49
C LEU A 11 -20.80 20.38 -36.63
N PHE A 12 -20.01 21.14 -37.41
CA PHE A 12 -18.58 20.83 -37.60
C PHE A 12 -17.69 21.29 -36.44
N SER A 13 -18.17 22.21 -35.59
CA SER A 13 -17.42 22.70 -34.42
C SER A 13 -17.45 21.79 -33.19
N LEU A 14 -18.13 20.64 -33.24
CA LEU A 14 -18.25 19.70 -32.11
C LEU A 14 -17.24 18.55 -32.13
N THR A 15 -16.30 18.50 -33.06
CA THR A 15 -15.14 17.61 -32.95
C THR A 15 -14.13 18.20 -31.96
N ILE A 16 -14.55 18.36 -30.71
CA ILE A 16 -13.62 18.54 -29.59
C ILE A 16 -12.82 17.25 -29.52
N SER A 17 -11.62 17.27 -30.07
CA SER A 17 -10.63 16.23 -29.82
C SER A 17 -10.53 16.07 -28.32
N SER A 18 -11.08 14.98 -27.82
CA SER A 18 -10.81 14.55 -26.44
C SER A 18 -9.31 14.31 -26.37
N GLN A 19 -8.56 15.35 -26.05
CA GLN A 19 -7.13 15.20 -25.80
C GLN A 19 -7.01 14.12 -24.74
N ASP A 20 -6.33 13.04 -25.08
CA ASP A 20 -6.07 11.95 -24.17
C ASP A 20 -5.35 12.53 -22.94
N PHE A 21 -6.13 12.83 -21.92
CA PHE A 21 -5.64 13.35 -20.67
C PHE A 21 -4.78 12.28 -19.99
N GLN A 22 -3.54 12.61 -19.74
CA GLN A 22 -2.63 11.78 -18.97
C GLN A 22 -1.82 12.64 -18.00
N GLY A 23 -1.53 12.11 -16.83
CA GLY A 23 -0.66 12.77 -15.84
C GLY A 23 0.31 11.80 -15.21
N GLN A 24 1.38 12.35 -14.64
CA GLN A 24 2.33 11.65 -13.79
C GLN A 24 2.51 12.43 -12.49
N ALA A 25 2.36 11.74 -11.37
CA ALA A 25 2.63 12.28 -10.03
C ALA A 25 3.76 11.49 -9.37
N PHE A 26 4.76 12.20 -8.87
CA PHE A 26 5.96 11.64 -8.25
C PHE A 26 5.84 11.72 -6.74
N TYR A 27 5.83 10.58 -6.06
CA TYR A 27 5.68 10.51 -4.62
C TYR A 27 6.99 10.09 -3.96
N LYS A 28 7.48 10.94 -3.07
CA LYS A 28 8.52 10.56 -2.13
C LYS A 28 7.86 9.88 -0.93
N THR A 29 8.25 8.65 -0.68
CA THR A 29 7.76 7.88 0.47
C THR A 29 8.77 8.00 1.60
N GLN A 30 8.28 8.10 2.82
CA GLN A 30 9.11 8.06 4.02
C GLN A 30 8.46 7.13 5.04
N THR A 31 9.13 6.01 5.31
CA THR A 31 8.67 5.01 6.29
C THR A 31 9.50 5.09 7.56
N ALA A 32 8.84 5.23 8.69
CA ALA A 32 9.48 5.22 9.99
C ALA A 32 10.02 3.82 10.31
N MET A 33 11.30 3.72 10.62
CA MET A 33 11.92 2.48 11.03
C MET A 33 11.70 2.25 12.52
N ASP A 34 11.04 1.15 12.84
CA ASP A 34 10.84 0.69 14.20
C ASP A 34 11.74 -0.54 14.45
N PHE A 35 12.67 -0.43 15.35
CA PHE A 35 13.61 -1.49 15.68
C PHE A 35 13.06 -2.52 16.67
N GLY A 36 11.86 -2.27 17.25
CA GLY A 36 11.28 -3.13 18.28
C GLY A 36 12.22 -3.35 19.47
N SER A 37 12.06 -4.44 20.19
CA SER A 37 12.88 -4.84 21.35
C SER A 37 14.38 -5.04 21.02
N TRP A 38 14.69 -5.29 19.75
CA TRP A 38 16.08 -5.39 19.30
C TRP A 38 16.79 -4.02 19.30
N GLY A 39 16.04 -2.96 19.04
CA GLY A 39 16.54 -1.60 19.09
C GLY A 39 17.04 -1.18 20.49
N ASP A 40 16.49 -1.74 21.55
CA ASP A 40 16.89 -1.40 22.93
C ASP A 40 18.32 -1.85 23.24
N ARG A 41 18.83 -2.83 22.48
CA ARG A 41 20.20 -3.37 22.61
C ARG A 41 21.20 -2.70 21.68
N MET A 42 20.78 -1.75 20.87
CA MET A 42 21.62 -1.06 19.88
C MET A 42 22.10 0.30 20.41
N SER A 43 23.38 0.63 20.17
CA SER A 43 23.87 2.00 20.40
C SER A 43 23.23 3.00 19.43
N ALA A 44 23.34 4.28 19.75
CA ALA A 44 22.84 5.36 18.88
C ALA A 44 23.52 5.35 17.50
N GLU A 45 24.85 5.07 17.47
CA GLU A 45 25.60 4.95 16.21
C GLU A 45 25.15 3.76 15.37
N GLN A 46 24.89 2.61 16.00
CA GLN A 46 24.40 1.43 15.32
C GLN A 46 23.03 1.69 14.70
N LYS A 47 22.13 2.34 15.45
CA LYS A 47 20.80 2.75 14.94
C LYS A 47 20.93 3.69 13.75
N LYS A 48 21.84 4.69 13.84
CA LYS A 48 22.09 5.66 12.76
C LYS A 48 22.64 4.97 11.51
N SER A 49 23.67 4.15 11.66
CA SER A 49 24.28 3.40 10.55
C SER A 49 23.28 2.45 9.87
N MET A 50 22.43 1.77 10.66
CA MET A 50 21.38 0.92 10.13
C MET A 50 20.36 1.75 9.34
N LYS A 51 19.92 2.89 9.89
CA LYS A 51 18.97 3.79 9.23
C LYS A 51 19.51 4.32 7.90
N GLU A 52 20.79 4.67 7.84
CA GLU A 52 21.46 5.12 6.62
C GLU A 52 21.50 4.01 5.55
N ARG A 53 21.87 2.79 5.94
CA ARG A 53 21.86 1.64 5.03
C ARG A 53 20.47 1.27 4.52
N MET A 54 19.43 1.46 5.36
CA MET A 54 18.04 1.16 5.01
C MET A 54 17.35 2.32 4.28
N LYS A 55 17.95 3.51 4.21
CA LYS A 55 17.37 4.69 3.59
C LYS A 55 16.84 4.45 2.18
N PRO A 56 17.52 3.75 1.25
CA PRO A 56 16.99 3.49 -0.08
C PRO A 56 15.67 2.69 -0.08
N PHE A 57 15.43 1.90 0.98
CA PHE A 57 14.22 1.11 1.16
C PHE A 57 13.14 1.85 1.97
N LEU A 58 13.56 2.80 2.82
CA LEU A 58 12.66 3.60 3.66
C LEU A 58 12.15 4.85 2.96
N GLU A 59 12.91 5.35 1.98
CA GLU A 59 12.61 6.59 1.25
C GLU A 59 12.60 6.37 -0.28
N PRO A 60 11.86 5.37 -0.80
CA PRO A 60 11.74 5.17 -2.24
C PRO A 60 10.90 6.28 -2.88
N VAL A 61 11.16 6.52 -4.17
CA VAL A 61 10.31 7.36 -5.01
C VAL A 61 9.41 6.46 -5.85
N TYR A 62 8.15 6.82 -5.95
CA TYR A 62 7.17 6.14 -6.78
C TYR A 62 6.58 7.11 -7.79
N ILE A 63 6.18 6.57 -8.93
CA ILE A 63 5.52 7.31 -10.00
C ILE A 63 4.12 6.74 -10.16
N LEU A 64 3.12 7.59 -10.01
CA LEU A 64 1.74 7.32 -10.40
C LEU A 64 1.53 7.89 -11.80
N THR A 65 1.41 7.04 -12.80
CA THR A 65 0.95 7.42 -14.14
C THR A 65 -0.54 7.17 -14.21
N PHE A 66 -1.32 8.15 -14.65
CA PHE A 66 -2.77 8.07 -14.65
C PHE A 66 -3.38 8.75 -15.87
N ASP A 67 -4.53 8.25 -16.29
CA ASP A 67 -5.50 8.91 -17.15
C ASP A 67 -6.80 9.16 -16.37
N LYS A 68 -7.91 9.43 -17.04
CA LYS A 68 -9.20 9.68 -16.40
C LYS A 68 -9.72 8.48 -15.61
N THR A 69 -9.43 7.26 -16.05
CA THR A 69 -10.01 6.01 -15.53
C THR A 69 -8.99 5.03 -15.00
N LYS A 70 -7.79 5.03 -15.56
CA LYS A 70 -6.74 4.04 -15.24
C LYS A 70 -5.55 4.70 -14.61
N SER A 71 -4.87 3.94 -13.76
CA SER A 71 -3.57 4.35 -13.21
C SER A 71 -2.67 3.17 -12.96
N ILE A 72 -1.36 3.41 -12.98
CA ILE A 72 -0.34 2.49 -12.52
C ILE A 72 0.60 3.24 -11.58
N TYR A 73 0.77 2.69 -10.39
CA TYR A 73 1.69 3.18 -9.37
C TYR A 73 2.84 2.21 -9.24
N GLN A 74 4.06 2.67 -9.50
CA GLN A 74 5.24 1.83 -9.50
C GLN A 74 6.46 2.57 -8.97
N GLN A 75 7.40 1.84 -8.39
CA GLN A 75 8.64 2.43 -7.93
C GLN A 75 9.45 2.95 -9.12
N GLU A 76 10.04 4.13 -8.96
CA GLU A 76 10.98 4.68 -9.93
C GLU A 76 12.20 3.76 -10.05
N GLU A 77 12.54 3.38 -11.27
CA GLU A 77 13.72 2.56 -11.53
C GLU A 77 14.99 3.36 -11.22
N ARG A 78 15.81 2.83 -10.31
CA ARG A 78 17.13 3.37 -10.02
C ARG A 78 18.19 2.45 -10.60
N LEU A 79 19.14 3.04 -11.29
CA LEU A 79 20.35 2.33 -11.68
C LEU A 79 21.18 2.12 -10.42
N ASP A 80 21.31 0.87 -9.99
CA ASP A 80 22.18 0.52 -8.87
C ASP A 80 23.64 0.74 -9.26
N ALA A 81 24.42 1.33 -8.36
CA ALA A 81 25.85 1.45 -8.55
C ALA A 81 26.50 0.04 -8.69
N PRO A 82 27.44 -0.14 -9.63
CA PRO A 82 28.18 -1.39 -9.75
C PRO A 82 28.88 -1.71 -8.42
N GLY A 83 28.60 -2.85 -7.82
CA GLY A 83 29.19 -3.30 -6.55
C GLY A 83 28.25 -3.33 -5.33
N SER A 84 27.03 -2.84 -5.41
CA SER A 84 26.07 -2.90 -4.28
C SER A 84 25.32 -4.25 -4.14
N GLY A 85 25.88 -5.32 -4.68
CA GLY A 85 25.25 -6.65 -4.88
C GLY A 85 24.87 -7.45 -3.62
N GLY A 86 25.13 -6.96 -2.41
CA GLY A 86 24.92 -7.75 -1.18
C GLY A 86 23.55 -7.66 -0.50
N GLY A 87 22.68 -6.73 -0.90
CA GLY A 87 21.44 -6.41 -0.15
C GLY A 87 20.13 -6.74 -0.87
N ARG A 88 20.15 -7.16 -2.12
CA ARG A 88 18.94 -7.31 -2.95
C ARG A 88 17.91 -8.30 -2.41
N GLY A 89 18.33 -9.43 -1.83
CA GLY A 89 17.41 -10.44 -1.30
C GLY A 89 16.73 -10.01 0.00
N TRP A 90 17.50 -9.53 0.95
CA TRP A 90 17.02 -9.15 2.28
C TRP A 90 16.26 -7.83 2.29
N GLY A 91 16.79 -6.80 1.65
CA GLY A 91 16.13 -5.50 1.57
C GLY A 91 14.77 -5.57 0.87
N ARG A 92 14.66 -6.36 -0.19
CA ARG A 92 13.41 -6.58 -0.92
C ARG A 92 12.38 -7.38 -0.12
N MET A 93 12.83 -8.31 0.72
CA MET A 93 12.00 -9.10 1.61
C MET A 93 11.43 -8.26 2.77
N TRP A 94 12.19 -7.26 3.26
CA TRP A 94 11.78 -6.35 4.33
C TRP A 94 11.03 -5.12 3.82
N ALA A 95 11.41 -4.60 2.67
CA ALA A 95 10.66 -3.59 1.95
C ALA A 95 9.52 -4.29 1.19
N SER A 96 8.55 -4.81 1.91
CA SER A 96 7.31 -5.36 1.32
C SER A 96 6.43 -4.27 0.71
N GLY A 97 7.06 -3.25 0.14
CA GLY A 97 6.46 -2.38 -0.85
C GLY A 97 6.14 -3.26 -2.05
N GLY A 98 4.89 -3.60 -2.22
CA GLY A 98 4.44 -4.42 -3.32
C GLY A 98 4.93 -3.85 -4.65
N GLY A 99 5.04 -4.69 -5.66
CA GLY A 99 5.29 -4.24 -7.02
C GLY A 99 4.19 -3.30 -7.54
N PRO A 100 4.12 -3.10 -8.86
CA PRO A 100 3.18 -2.17 -9.47
C PRO A 100 1.73 -2.41 -9.03
N VAL A 101 1.02 -1.32 -8.74
CA VAL A 101 -0.42 -1.32 -8.44
C VAL A 101 -1.14 -0.68 -9.61
N TYR A 102 -1.90 -1.48 -10.34
CA TYR A 102 -2.79 -1.04 -11.40
C TYR A 102 -4.19 -0.82 -10.85
N LYS A 103 -4.85 0.26 -11.27
CA LYS A 103 -6.25 0.56 -10.95
C LYS A 103 -7.01 0.96 -12.21
N ASP A 104 -8.23 0.46 -12.33
CA ASP A 104 -9.21 0.89 -13.32
C ASP A 104 -10.51 1.22 -12.60
N ILE A 105 -10.85 2.52 -12.55
CA ILE A 105 -12.02 3.02 -11.84
C ILE A 105 -13.30 2.62 -12.58
N SER A 106 -13.26 2.54 -13.91
CA SER A 106 -14.42 2.22 -14.74
C SER A 106 -14.91 0.78 -14.52
N THR A 107 -13.96 -0.15 -14.38
CA THR A 107 -14.24 -1.57 -14.13
C THR A 107 -14.17 -1.94 -12.65
N LYS A 108 -13.89 -0.97 -11.78
CA LYS A 108 -13.69 -1.18 -10.32
C LYS A 108 -12.64 -2.25 -10.03
N LYS A 109 -11.58 -2.27 -10.82
CA LYS A 109 -10.51 -3.26 -10.74
C LYS A 109 -9.27 -2.64 -10.11
N SER A 110 -8.68 -3.33 -9.15
CA SER A 110 -7.39 -2.97 -8.57
C SER A 110 -6.53 -4.21 -8.41
N LEU A 111 -5.36 -4.21 -9.05
CA LEU A 111 -4.43 -5.34 -9.06
C LEU A 111 -3.05 -4.89 -8.61
N GLN A 112 -2.49 -5.61 -7.65
CA GLN A 112 -1.13 -5.42 -7.18
C GLN A 112 -0.26 -6.61 -7.58
N SER A 113 0.78 -6.36 -8.37
CA SER A 113 1.79 -7.38 -8.65
C SER A 113 2.81 -7.41 -7.52
N THR A 114 3.11 -8.57 -6.98
CA THR A 114 4.14 -8.72 -5.94
C THR A 114 4.88 -10.03 -6.08
N GLU A 115 6.07 -10.08 -5.49
CA GLU A 115 6.85 -11.32 -5.39
C GLU A 115 7.06 -11.63 -3.91
N PHE A 116 6.70 -12.83 -3.50
CA PHE A 116 6.89 -13.31 -2.15
C PHE A 116 7.52 -14.70 -2.17
N MET A 117 8.67 -14.84 -1.51
CA MET A 117 9.46 -16.09 -1.47
C MET A 117 9.72 -16.72 -2.85
N GLY A 118 10.07 -15.88 -3.85
CA GLY A 118 10.38 -16.32 -5.21
C GLY A 118 9.16 -16.63 -6.08
N LYS A 119 7.95 -16.55 -5.53
CA LYS A 119 6.69 -16.75 -6.27
C LYS A 119 6.03 -15.41 -6.56
N LYS A 120 5.56 -15.21 -7.79
CA LYS A 120 4.86 -14.00 -8.21
C LYS A 120 3.38 -14.16 -7.98
N PHE A 121 2.76 -13.12 -7.41
CA PHE A 121 1.34 -13.04 -7.14
C PHE A 121 0.74 -11.82 -7.81
N LEU A 122 -0.52 -11.94 -8.19
CA LEU A 122 -1.36 -10.87 -8.69
C LEU A 122 -2.54 -10.74 -7.73
N ILE A 123 -2.43 -9.76 -6.83
CA ILE A 123 -3.37 -9.58 -5.72
C ILE A 123 -4.50 -8.68 -6.16
N SER A 124 -5.73 -9.19 -6.07
CA SER A 124 -6.94 -8.41 -6.29
C SER A 124 -7.30 -7.65 -5.01
N ASN A 125 -7.40 -6.33 -5.14
CA ASN A 125 -7.90 -5.43 -4.09
C ASN A 125 -9.29 -4.92 -4.46
N ASP A 126 -10.12 -4.66 -3.46
CA ASP A 126 -11.38 -3.95 -3.65
C ASP A 126 -11.11 -2.44 -3.59
N PRO A 127 -11.29 -1.68 -4.69
CA PRO A 127 -11.05 -0.25 -4.71
C PRO A 127 -12.06 0.55 -3.89
N ASN A 128 -13.23 -0.04 -3.57
CA ASN A 128 -14.30 0.62 -2.80
C ASN A 128 -14.22 0.36 -1.29
N LYS A 129 -13.19 -0.35 -0.83
CA LYS A 129 -13.04 -0.75 0.57
C LYS A 129 -12.82 0.43 1.52
N ILE A 130 -12.29 1.55 1.01
CA ILE A 130 -11.93 2.70 1.83
C ILE A 130 -13.12 3.64 1.92
N LYS A 131 -13.65 3.80 3.14
CA LYS A 131 -14.73 4.74 3.44
C LYS A 131 -14.11 6.04 3.95
N TRP A 132 -13.99 7.02 3.07
CA TRP A 132 -13.44 8.33 3.40
C TRP A 132 -14.44 9.19 4.14
N VAL A 133 -13.99 9.84 5.21
CA VAL A 133 -14.68 10.94 5.92
C VAL A 133 -13.97 12.23 5.50
N MET A 134 -14.71 13.10 4.80
CA MET A 134 -14.19 14.40 4.36
C MET A 134 -14.21 15.39 5.51
N GLU A 135 -13.12 16.12 5.70
CA GLU A 135 -12.98 17.12 6.74
C GLU A 135 -12.95 18.53 6.15
N LYS A 136 -13.14 19.54 7.01
CA LYS A 136 -13.17 20.95 6.59
C LYS A 136 -11.77 21.57 6.48
N GLU A 137 -10.75 20.87 6.96
CA GLU A 137 -9.38 21.37 6.96
C GLU A 137 -8.82 21.44 5.54
N THR A 138 -8.07 22.51 5.30
CA THR A 138 -7.38 22.74 4.03
C THR A 138 -5.93 23.12 4.27
N LYS A 139 -5.05 22.77 3.33
CA LYS A 139 -3.65 23.22 3.28
C LYS A 139 -3.15 23.35 1.86
N MET A 140 -2.08 24.10 1.67
CA MET A 140 -1.36 24.16 0.40
C MET A 140 -0.29 23.05 0.33
N ILE A 141 -0.26 22.29 -0.76
CA ILE A 141 0.84 21.39 -1.12
C ILE A 141 1.37 21.85 -2.47
N GLY A 142 2.57 22.47 -2.47
CA GLY A 142 3.04 23.20 -3.64
C GLY A 142 2.06 24.30 -4.01
N ASN A 143 1.58 24.29 -5.25
CA ASN A 143 0.63 25.27 -5.77
C ASN A 143 -0.84 24.78 -5.69
N TYR A 144 -1.10 23.65 -5.05
CA TYR A 144 -2.42 23.04 -5.02
C TYR A 144 -3.10 23.25 -3.66
N LEU A 145 -4.33 23.75 -3.69
CA LEU A 145 -5.20 23.74 -2.49
C LEU A 145 -5.70 22.32 -2.27
N CYS A 146 -5.43 21.78 -1.09
CA CYS A 146 -5.78 20.42 -0.72
C CYS A 146 -6.79 20.40 0.42
N PHE A 147 -7.70 19.43 0.36
CA PHE A 147 -8.71 19.13 1.37
C PHE A 147 -8.32 17.85 2.10
N LYS A 148 -8.63 17.79 3.39
CA LYS A 148 -8.35 16.64 4.24
C LYS A 148 -9.47 15.61 4.16
N ALA A 149 -9.10 14.34 4.13
CA ALA A 149 -10.00 13.23 4.34
C ALA A 149 -9.31 12.18 5.21
N THR A 150 -10.08 11.52 6.08
CA THR A 150 -9.60 10.44 6.94
C THR A 150 -10.39 9.17 6.69
N ALA A 151 -9.77 8.02 6.95
CA ALA A 151 -10.45 6.73 6.90
C ALA A 151 -9.83 5.75 7.89
N LEU A 152 -10.63 4.80 8.35
CA LEU A 152 -10.16 3.65 9.11
C LEU A 152 -9.94 2.48 8.15
N VAL A 153 -8.75 1.91 8.17
CA VAL A 153 -8.39 0.75 7.36
C VAL A 153 -7.80 -0.35 8.22
N LYS A 154 -7.99 -1.59 7.78
CA LYS A 154 -7.34 -2.74 8.41
C LYS A 154 -5.86 -2.73 8.07
N LYS A 155 -4.99 -2.89 9.08
CA LYS A 155 -3.53 -3.03 8.85
C LYS A 155 -3.25 -4.28 8.03
N PRO A 156 -2.47 -4.17 6.96
CA PRO A 156 -2.11 -5.36 6.16
C PRO A 156 -1.22 -6.29 6.97
N LYS A 157 -1.46 -7.59 6.87
CA LYS A 157 -0.54 -8.60 7.42
C LYS A 157 0.72 -8.65 6.57
N THR A 158 1.82 -8.20 7.16
CA THR A 158 3.16 -8.26 6.56
C THR A 158 4.00 -9.31 7.31
N MET A 159 5.08 -9.78 6.69
CA MET A 159 6.02 -10.67 7.36
C MET A 159 6.51 -10.08 8.69
N THR A 160 6.83 -8.78 8.72
CA THR A 160 7.27 -8.09 9.93
C THR A 160 6.20 -8.01 11.01
N SER A 161 4.91 -7.81 10.64
CA SER A 161 3.83 -7.79 11.63
C SER A 161 3.60 -9.17 12.23
N VAL A 162 3.64 -10.22 11.41
CA VAL A 162 3.51 -11.63 11.88
C VAL A 162 4.66 -12.01 12.81
N TRP A 163 5.90 -11.61 12.51
CA TRP A 163 7.05 -11.85 13.40
C TRP A 163 6.89 -11.14 14.75
N ARG A 164 6.48 -9.88 14.77
CA ARG A 164 6.27 -9.10 16.01
C ARG A 164 5.15 -9.65 16.86
N GLN A 165 4.05 -10.07 16.25
CA GLN A 165 2.95 -10.68 16.98
C GLN A 165 3.40 -11.95 17.71
N ALA A 166 4.21 -12.77 17.04
CA ALA A 166 4.76 -13.98 17.62
C ALA A 166 5.80 -13.76 18.75
N GLU A 167 6.43 -12.56 18.81
CA GLU A 167 7.29 -12.17 19.94
C GLU A 167 6.49 -11.72 21.17
N LYS A 168 5.29 -11.17 20.96
CA LYS A 168 4.39 -10.71 22.03
C LYS A 168 3.66 -11.85 22.73
N ASP A 169 3.45 -13.00 22.04
CA ASP A 169 2.75 -14.17 22.56
C ASP A 169 3.70 -15.37 22.80
N PRO A 170 4.53 -15.35 23.87
CA PRO A 170 5.44 -16.46 24.16
C PRO A 170 4.74 -17.74 24.66
N LYS A 171 3.42 -17.73 24.84
CA LYS A 171 2.70 -18.82 25.53
C LYS A 171 2.08 -19.91 24.65
N GLU A 172 2.11 -19.82 23.34
CA GLU A 172 1.52 -20.86 22.46
C GLU A 172 2.41 -22.08 22.21
N THR A 173 3.46 -22.31 23.00
CA THR A 173 4.36 -23.47 22.80
C THR A 173 4.35 -24.50 23.91
N LYS A 174 3.47 -24.43 24.89
CA LYS A 174 3.25 -25.49 25.86
C LYS A 174 1.78 -25.43 26.29
N ASP A 175 0.96 -26.26 25.68
CA ASP A 175 -0.25 -26.86 26.26
C ASP A 175 -1.22 -27.21 25.14
N LYS A 176 -0.84 -28.27 24.39
CA LYS A 176 -1.83 -29.15 23.78
C LYS A 176 -1.97 -30.37 24.70
N GLU A 177 -2.52 -30.16 25.89
CA GLU A 177 -3.20 -31.18 26.65
C GLU A 177 -3.91 -30.53 27.84
N ASN A 178 -5.19 -30.87 27.95
CA ASN A 178 -6.14 -30.54 29.02
C ASN A 178 -6.85 -29.17 28.93
N MET A 179 -8.00 -29.26 28.52
CA MET A 179 -9.27 -29.55 29.17
C MET A 179 -10.31 -28.43 29.14
N LYS A 180 -11.46 -28.85 28.67
CA LYS A 180 -12.81 -28.75 29.27
C LYS A 180 -13.24 -27.47 29.97
N GLU A 181 -14.37 -27.02 29.44
CA GLU A 181 -15.55 -26.51 30.17
C GLU A 181 -15.34 -25.55 31.34
N SER A 182 -15.83 -24.34 31.18
CA SER A 182 -16.82 -23.75 32.08
C SER A 182 -17.29 -22.39 31.58
N SER A 183 -18.52 -22.31 31.07
CA SER A 183 -19.70 -21.66 31.59
C SER A 183 -19.67 -20.15 31.80
N ALA A 184 -20.45 -19.50 30.95
CA ALA A 184 -21.44 -18.45 31.19
C ALA A 184 -21.14 -17.35 32.22
N TYR A 185 -21.20 -16.07 31.78
CA TYR A 185 -22.22 -15.16 32.30
C TYR A 185 -22.48 -14.02 31.31
N THR A 186 -23.73 -13.85 31.06
CA THR A 186 -24.43 -12.84 30.26
C THR A 186 -24.36 -11.47 30.90
N THR A 187 -24.17 -10.40 30.14
CA THR A 187 -25.01 -9.21 30.34
C THR A 187 -25.11 -8.42 29.05
N SER A 188 -26.34 -8.32 28.59
CA SER A 188 -26.81 -7.57 27.43
C SER A 188 -26.59 -6.08 27.58
N LYS A 189 -26.08 -5.43 26.52
CA LYS A 189 -26.55 -4.10 26.15
C LYS A 189 -26.51 -3.94 24.63
N LYS A 190 -27.70 -3.71 24.11
CA LYS A 190 -28.08 -3.48 22.74
C LYS A 190 -27.35 -2.24 22.20
N VAL A 191 -26.51 -2.40 21.19
CA VAL A 191 -26.04 -1.37 20.28
C VAL A 191 -26.09 -1.96 18.89
N GLU A 192 -26.60 -1.17 17.96
CA GLU A 192 -26.98 -1.50 16.60
C GLU A 192 -25.89 -2.19 15.78
N GLU A 193 -26.34 -3.07 14.87
CA GLU A 193 -25.54 -3.82 13.91
C GLU A 193 -24.51 -2.94 13.19
N VAL A 194 -23.27 -3.07 13.58
CA VAL A 194 -22.10 -2.75 12.77
C VAL A 194 -21.31 -4.04 12.65
N ASP A 195 -21.10 -4.50 11.43
CA ASP A 195 -20.49 -5.75 11.00
C ASP A 195 -19.51 -6.37 12.04
N GLU A 196 -19.86 -7.52 12.53
CA GLU A 196 -19.21 -8.31 13.60
C GLU A 196 -17.82 -8.88 13.24
N VAL A 197 -17.21 -8.44 12.12
CA VAL A 197 -15.91 -8.93 11.62
C VAL A 197 -14.72 -8.08 12.09
N ILE A 198 -14.95 -6.95 12.78
CA ILE A 198 -13.87 -5.99 13.11
C ILE A 198 -13.24 -6.24 14.49
N VAL A 199 -13.74 -7.15 15.31
CA VAL A 199 -13.38 -7.24 16.74
C VAL A 199 -11.93 -7.69 17.03
N ASN A 200 -11.17 -8.22 16.03
CA ASN A 200 -9.78 -8.67 16.23
C ASN A 200 -8.77 -8.18 15.17
N ALA A 201 -9.13 -7.25 14.29
CA ALA A 201 -8.21 -6.71 13.30
C ALA A 201 -7.58 -5.42 13.82
N GLU A 202 -6.24 -5.36 13.87
CA GLU A 202 -5.56 -4.08 14.08
C GLU A 202 -5.97 -3.11 12.98
N VAL A 203 -6.62 -2.01 13.34
CA VAL A 203 -7.00 -0.92 12.44
C VAL A 203 -6.03 0.24 12.58
N GLU A 204 -5.88 1.03 11.52
CA GLU A 204 -5.15 2.28 11.55
C GLU A 204 -5.96 3.40 10.91
N THR A 205 -5.76 4.62 11.39
CA THR A 205 -6.31 5.81 10.76
C THR A 205 -5.35 6.28 9.69
N ILE A 206 -5.86 6.42 8.47
CA ILE A 206 -5.12 7.05 7.37
C ILE A 206 -5.65 8.46 7.15
N THR A 207 -4.75 9.38 6.83
CA THR A 207 -5.06 10.76 6.47
C THR A 207 -4.61 11.03 5.04
N ALA A 208 -5.53 11.49 4.20
CA ALA A 208 -5.26 11.89 2.83
C ALA A 208 -5.50 13.39 2.64
N TRP A 209 -4.62 14.03 1.87
CA TRP A 209 -4.81 15.39 1.37
C TRP A 209 -4.93 15.32 -0.14
N TYR A 210 -6.07 15.72 -0.67
CA TYR A 210 -6.38 15.64 -2.10
C TYR A 210 -6.74 17.00 -2.67
N THR A 211 -6.49 17.21 -3.95
CA THR A 211 -6.82 18.44 -4.66
C THR A 211 -7.87 18.19 -5.74
N THR A 212 -8.92 19.00 -5.75
CA THR A 212 -9.94 18.99 -6.81
C THR A 212 -9.48 19.72 -8.09
N GLN A 213 -8.35 20.43 -8.04
CA GLN A 213 -7.75 21.08 -9.23
C GLN A 213 -7.27 20.04 -10.25
N ILE A 214 -7.05 18.80 -9.82
CA ILE A 214 -6.79 17.65 -10.68
C ILE A 214 -7.92 16.63 -10.44
N PRO A 215 -9.02 16.70 -11.21
CA PRO A 215 -10.26 16.00 -10.92
C PRO A 215 -10.21 14.51 -11.34
N VAL A 216 -9.29 13.76 -10.77
CA VAL A 216 -9.14 12.31 -10.98
C VAL A 216 -9.18 11.60 -9.64
N SER A 217 -9.91 10.50 -9.53
CA SER A 217 -10.06 9.75 -8.27
C SER A 217 -8.88 8.80 -7.99
N HIS A 218 -7.66 9.22 -8.33
CA HIS A 218 -6.44 8.44 -8.16
C HIS A 218 -5.61 8.92 -6.96
N GLY A 219 -4.72 8.04 -6.51
CA GLY A 219 -3.77 8.33 -5.44
C GLY A 219 -2.68 7.26 -5.37
N PRO A 220 -1.70 7.39 -4.44
CA PRO A 220 -0.58 6.47 -4.29
C PRO A 220 -1.06 5.08 -3.85
N ALA A 221 -0.31 4.05 -4.20
CA ALA A 221 -0.58 2.64 -3.89
C ALA A 221 -2.03 2.22 -4.22
N GLU A 222 -2.71 1.51 -3.31
CA GLU A 222 -4.12 1.12 -3.45
C GLU A 222 -5.10 2.26 -3.17
N TYR A 223 -4.63 3.40 -2.67
CA TYR A 223 -5.50 4.50 -2.23
C TYR A 223 -6.06 5.31 -3.41
N GLY A 224 -7.30 5.77 -3.26
CA GLY A 224 -8.03 6.54 -4.25
C GLY A 224 -9.48 6.72 -3.85
N GLY A 225 -10.36 7.10 -4.79
CA GLY A 225 -11.80 7.26 -4.55
C GLY A 225 -12.22 8.61 -3.99
N LEU A 226 -11.29 9.54 -3.78
CA LEU A 226 -11.59 10.93 -3.44
C LEU A 226 -11.90 11.75 -4.71
N PRO A 227 -12.62 12.87 -4.61
CA PRO A 227 -13.00 13.69 -5.78
C PRO A 227 -11.84 14.55 -6.30
N GLY A 228 -10.63 14.01 -6.32
CA GLY A 228 -9.41 14.66 -6.77
C GLY A 228 -8.19 13.81 -6.50
N LEU A 229 -7.04 14.22 -7.08
CA LEU A 229 -5.77 13.53 -6.90
C LEU A 229 -5.27 13.67 -5.46
N ILE A 230 -4.94 12.54 -4.82
CA ILE A 230 -4.32 12.53 -3.49
C ILE A 230 -2.87 12.98 -3.63
N LEU A 231 -2.49 14.10 -3.02
CA LEU A 231 -1.12 14.62 -3.03
C LEU A 231 -0.30 14.20 -1.82
N GLU A 232 -0.94 13.92 -0.70
CA GLU A 232 -0.27 13.40 0.48
C GLU A 232 -1.14 12.34 1.14
N LEU A 233 -0.51 11.27 1.58
CA LEU A 233 -1.15 10.21 2.35
C LEU A 233 -0.26 9.84 3.53
N THR A 234 -0.84 9.82 4.71
CA THR A 234 -0.17 9.47 5.96
C THR A 234 -0.87 8.29 6.60
N THR A 235 -0.10 7.26 6.93
CA THR A 235 -0.47 6.11 7.76
C THR A 235 0.28 6.19 9.09
N ASP A 236 0.11 5.22 9.99
CA ASP A 236 0.86 5.16 11.27
C ASP A 236 2.38 5.29 11.10
N LYS A 237 2.93 4.74 10.02
CA LYS A 237 4.39 4.61 9.84
C LYS A 237 4.92 5.20 8.55
N THR A 238 4.06 5.53 7.61
CA THR A 238 4.48 5.92 6.26
C THR A 238 3.80 7.20 5.84
N VAL A 239 4.61 8.14 5.33
CA VAL A 239 4.14 9.34 4.65
C VAL A 239 4.52 9.23 3.17
N MET A 240 3.56 9.44 2.30
CA MET A 240 3.73 9.50 0.85
C MET A 240 3.37 10.91 0.40
N LEU A 241 4.37 11.70 0.01
CA LEU A 241 4.18 13.09 -0.40
C LEU A 241 4.45 13.25 -1.89
N CYS A 242 3.48 13.79 -2.61
CA CYS A 242 3.66 14.18 -4.02
C CYS A 242 4.58 15.41 -4.11
N THR A 243 5.71 15.26 -4.77
CA THR A 243 6.73 16.29 -4.94
C THR A 243 6.69 16.97 -6.32
N LYS A 244 6.07 16.31 -7.30
CA LYS A 244 5.96 16.81 -8.66
C LYS A 244 4.74 16.23 -9.35
N VAL A 245 4.02 17.04 -10.10
CA VAL A 245 2.97 16.62 -11.02
C VAL A 245 3.31 17.12 -12.42
N VAL A 246 3.22 16.23 -13.41
CA VAL A 246 3.37 16.54 -14.83
C VAL A 246 2.06 16.18 -15.52
N MET A 247 1.42 17.17 -16.10
CA MET A 247 0.19 16.97 -16.86
C MET A 247 0.53 16.90 -18.36
N ASN A 248 -0.11 15.97 -19.06
CA ASN A 248 0.05 15.74 -20.50
C ASN A 248 1.55 15.65 -20.92
N PRO A 249 2.30 14.68 -20.38
CA PRO A 249 3.71 14.50 -20.72
C PRO A 249 3.87 14.27 -22.23
N GLU A 250 4.95 14.79 -22.81
CA GLU A 250 5.25 14.63 -24.24
C GLU A 250 5.26 13.17 -24.67
N LYS A 251 5.86 12.31 -23.84
CA LYS A 251 5.85 10.86 -24.03
C LYS A 251 4.76 10.24 -23.17
N LYS A 252 3.70 9.79 -23.82
CA LYS A 252 2.65 9.04 -23.13
C LYS A 252 3.17 7.66 -22.70
N VAL A 253 2.88 7.29 -21.46
CA VAL A 253 3.21 5.98 -20.90
C VAL A 253 1.99 5.08 -21.02
N GLN A 254 2.16 3.89 -21.58
CA GLN A 254 1.07 2.92 -21.66
C GLN A 254 0.73 2.41 -20.25
N ILE A 255 -0.52 2.63 -19.84
CA ILE A 255 -1.04 2.09 -18.58
C ILE A 255 -1.65 0.73 -18.90
N SER A 256 -0.89 -0.33 -18.65
CA SER A 256 -1.32 -1.71 -18.94
C SER A 256 -1.51 -2.51 -17.65
N GLU A 257 -2.52 -3.38 -17.70
CA GLU A 257 -2.82 -4.30 -16.61
C GLU A 257 -1.70 -5.35 -16.46
N PRO A 258 -1.20 -5.61 -15.23
CA PRO A 258 -0.26 -6.68 -15.00
C PRO A 258 -0.93 -8.05 -15.16
N THR A 259 -0.26 -8.98 -15.86
CA THR A 259 -0.79 -10.31 -16.18
C THR A 259 0.02 -11.45 -15.59
N LYS A 260 1.18 -11.16 -14.99
CA LYS A 260 2.12 -12.20 -14.52
C LYS A 260 1.96 -12.42 -13.02
N GLY A 261 1.69 -13.65 -12.63
CA GLY A 261 1.59 -14.08 -11.23
C GLY A 261 0.37 -14.96 -10.98
N GLU A 262 0.34 -15.62 -9.83
CA GLU A 262 -0.83 -16.36 -9.36
C GLU A 262 -1.89 -15.35 -8.87
N PHE A 263 -3.09 -15.47 -9.41
CA PHE A 263 -4.20 -14.58 -9.02
C PHE A 263 -4.76 -15.01 -7.67
N VAL A 264 -4.75 -14.09 -6.71
CA VAL A 264 -5.24 -14.30 -5.36
C VAL A 264 -5.97 -13.06 -4.84
N SER A 265 -6.90 -13.26 -3.93
CA SER A 265 -7.48 -12.15 -3.17
C SER A 265 -6.48 -11.61 -2.14
N ARG A 266 -6.71 -10.41 -1.63
CA ARG A 266 -5.89 -9.83 -0.54
C ARG A 266 -5.88 -10.73 0.70
N SER A 267 -7.01 -11.30 1.08
CA SER A 267 -7.13 -12.19 2.25
C SER A 267 -6.36 -13.50 2.06
N GLU A 268 -6.43 -14.10 0.88
CA GLU A 268 -5.66 -15.31 0.57
C GLU A 268 -4.16 -15.03 0.60
N PHE A 269 -3.71 -13.91 0.02
CA PHE A 269 -2.31 -13.54 0.08
C PHE A 269 -1.83 -13.29 1.51
N GLU A 270 -2.60 -12.61 2.35
CA GLU A 270 -2.28 -12.39 3.77
C GLU A 270 -2.17 -13.70 4.54
N ASN A 271 -3.02 -14.69 4.24
CA ASN A 271 -2.93 -16.04 4.81
C ASN A 271 -1.66 -16.77 4.35
N ILE A 272 -1.29 -16.66 3.07
CA ILE A 272 -0.04 -17.23 2.55
C ILE A 272 1.16 -16.62 3.27
N VAL A 273 1.18 -15.31 3.45
CA VAL A 273 2.24 -14.60 4.19
C VAL A 273 2.33 -15.10 5.62
N GLU A 274 1.20 -15.25 6.30
CA GLU A 274 1.15 -15.72 7.70
C GLU A 274 1.70 -17.16 7.82
N ILE A 275 1.20 -18.09 7.01
CA ILE A 275 1.61 -19.50 7.03
C ILE A 275 3.10 -19.62 6.73
N LYS A 276 3.55 -19.01 5.64
CA LYS A 276 4.95 -19.11 5.22
C LYS A 276 5.93 -18.45 6.21
N THR A 277 5.51 -17.37 6.84
CA THR A 277 6.31 -16.72 7.87
C THR A 277 6.42 -17.60 9.12
N LYS A 278 5.33 -18.26 9.54
CA LYS A 278 5.36 -19.23 10.64
C LYS A 278 6.25 -20.43 10.34
N GLU A 279 6.10 -21.04 9.16
CA GLU A 279 6.97 -22.16 8.71
C GLU A 279 8.45 -21.78 8.76
N MET A 280 8.82 -20.61 8.22
CA MET A 280 10.20 -20.13 8.22
C MET A 280 10.72 -19.94 9.65
N ARG A 281 9.94 -19.37 10.55
CA ARG A 281 10.30 -19.20 11.95
C ARG A 281 10.57 -20.53 12.64
N ASP A 282 9.72 -21.52 12.39
CA ASP A 282 9.83 -22.84 13.03
C ASP A 282 11.08 -23.59 12.52
N MET A 283 11.41 -23.48 11.24
CA MET A 283 12.66 -24.00 10.71
C MET A 283 13.89 -23.36 11.39
N TRP A 284 13.88 -22.07 11.63
CA TRP A 284 14.99 -21.35 12.30
C TRP A 284 15.12 -21.74 13.77
N ARG A 285 14.01 -21.98 14.47
CA ARG A 285 14.01 -22.48 15.86
C ARG A 285 14.49 -23.92 15.96
N GLY A 286 14.06 -24.80 15.06
CA GLY A 286 14.46 -26.21 15.01
C GLY A 286 15.93 -26.39 14.67
N GLY A 287 16.52 -25.55 13.83
CA GLY A 287 17.95 -25.57 13.50
C GLY A 287 18.86 -25.22 14.69
N ARG A 288 18.45 -24.27 15.55
CA ARG A 288 19.19 -23.90 16.77
C ARG A 288 19.21 -25.03 17.82
N SER A 289 18.13 -25.79 17.95
CA SER A 289 18.04 -26.87 18.92
C SER A 289 18.97 -28.05 18.58
N LYS A 290 19.26 -28.28 17.29
CA LYS A 290 20.18 -29.35 16.86
C LYS A 290 21.66 -29.00 17.05
N SER A 291 22.04 -27.71 17.04
CA SER A 291 23.44 -27.29 17.20
C SER A 291 23.91 -27.34 18.67
N ILE A 292 22.99 -27.23 19.64
CA ILE A 292 23.31 -27.24 21.07
C ILE A 292 23.46 -28.69 21.60
N ARG A 293 23.02 -29.71 20.84
CA ARG A 293 23.16 -31.14 21.23
C ARG A 293 24.43 -31.82 20.70
N LYS A 294 25.32 -31.10 20.03
CA LYS A 294 26.56 -31.66 19.45
C LYS A 294 27.87 -31.12 20.12
N ASN A 295 27.78 -30.54 21.32
CA ASN A 295 28.96 -30.22 22.16
C ASN A 295 28.83 -30.95 23.49
#